data_216d945aae7c3e3cbe9f2daf69d25ae9
#
_entry.id   216d945aae7c3e3cbe9f2daf69d25ae9
#
_cell.length_a   1.000
_cell.length_b   1.000
_cell.length_c   1.000
_cell.angle_alpha   90.00
_cell.angle_beta   90.00
_cell.angle_gamma   90.00
#
_symmetry.space_group_name_H-M   'P 1'
#
loop_
_entity.id
_entity.type
_entity.pdbx_description
1 polymer ?
#
loop_
_entity_poly.entity_id
_entity_poly.type
_entity_poly.pdbx_seq_one_letter_code
_entity_poly.pdbx_strand_id
1 'polypeptide(L)'
;MAATRKASNVRSAVTGDVYIGKAHAGDTIDGVKTVPDGLTALGYLSDDGFKIKPERKTDDLKAWQNADVVRTVATESSIEISFQLIESKKEVIELFWQSKVTAGSDSGSFDISPGATTGVHALLMDIVDGDQVIRYYFPEVELIDRDEIKGKNGEVYGYGVTLKAYPAQINKKGDAVSGRGWMTALKADTPPTPPPAPKPEPPTPPKPEPDPNPPSNN
;
A
#
# COMPACT_ATOMS: atom_id res chain seq x y z
N MET A 1 -23.02 -23.92 10.26
CA MET A 1 -22.44 -22.64 10.75
C MET A 1 -22.86 -21.54 9.80
N ALA A 2 -23.48 -20.47 10.28
CA ALA A 2 -23.83 -19.32 9.45
C ALA A 2 -22.55 -18.53 9.13
N ALA A 3 -22.31 -18.21 7.85
CA ALA A 3 -21.17 -17.37 7.45
C ALA A 3 -21.37 -15.94 8.00
N THR A 4 -20.45 -15.45 8.81
CA THR A 4 -20.48 -14.09 9.34
C THR A 4 -20.02 -13.12 8.26
N ARG A 5 -20.96 -12.34 7.69
CA ARG A 5 -20.68 -11.30 6.71
C ARG A 5 -20.73 -9.95 7.39
N LYS A 6 -19.69 -9.12 7.23
CA LYS A 6 -19.62 -7.77 7.79
C LYS A 6 -19.45 -6.77 6.65
N ALA A 7 -20.43 -5.91 6.43
CA ALA A 7 -20.36 -4.86 5.41
C ALA A 7 -19.19 -3.90 5.66
N SER A 8 -18.83 -3.69 6.94
CA SER A 8 -17.67 -2.89 7.33
C SER A 8 -16.32 -3.42 6.86
N ASN A 9 -16.26 -4.64 6.34
CA ASN A 9 -15.04 -5.21 5.75
C ASN A 9 -14.96 -5.00 4.23
N VAL A 10 -16.04 -4.50 3.61
CA VAL A 10 -16.03 -4.12 2.20
C VAL A 10 -15.31 -2.77 2.09
N ARG A 11 -14.40 -2.65 1.13
CA ARG A 11 -13.66 -1.41 0.85
C ARG A 11 -14.00 -0.90 -0.53
N SER A 12 -14.09 0.43 -0.64
CA SER A 12 -14.22 1.14 -1.90
C SER A 12 -12.96 1.97 -2.13
N ALA A 13 -12.43 1.95 -3.33
CA ALA A 13 -11.35 2.85 -3.69
C ALA A 13 -11.95 4.22 -4.00
N VAL A 14 -12.07 5.07 -2.97
CA VAL A 14 -12.64 6.42 -3.12
C VAL A 14 -11.61 7.38 -3.69
N THR A 15 -10.37 7.28 -3.22
CA THR A 15 -9.22 8.05 -3.71
C THR A 15 -7.94 7.27 -3.47
N GLY A 16 -6.85 7.73 -4.05
CA GLY A 16 -5.54 7.12 -3.84
C GLY A 16 -4.44 7.95 -4.46
N ASP A 17 -3.22 7.68 -4.03
CA ASP A 17 -2.01 8.34 -4.47
C ASP A 17 -0.97 7.31 -4.91
N VAL A 18 -0.15 7.69 -5.90
CA VAL A 18 0.99 6.91 -6.35
C VAL A 18 2.26 7.73 -6.19
N TYR A 19 3.27 7.13 -5.60
CA TYR A 19 4.57 7.75 -5.35
C TYR A 19 5.67 6.91 -5.98
N ILE A 20 6.67 7.56 -6.52
CA ILE A 20 7.86 6.94 -7.09
C ILE A 20 9.12 7.50 -6.45
N GLY A 21 10.15 6.68 -6.38
CA GLY A 21 11.46 7.10 -5.87
C GLY A 21 12.57 6.18 -6.37
N LYS A 22 13.78 6.41 -5.88
CA LYS A 22 14.89 5.47 -6.13
C LYS A 22 14.56 4.11 -5.51
N ALA A 23 15.07 3.04 -6.11
CA ALA A 23 14.95 1.70 -5.54
C ALA A 23 15.24 1.71 -4.03
N HIS A 24 14.41 1.03 -3.25
CA HIS A 24 14.48 0.95 -1.78
C HIS A 24 14.21 2.26 -1.01
N ALA A 25 13.77 3.35 -1.64
CA ALA A 25 13.50 4.63 -0.95
C ALA A 25 12.42 4.50 0.15
N GLY A 26 11.53 3.53 0.04
CA GLY A 26 10.46 3.27 1.00
C GLY A 26 10.73 2.13 2.00
N ASP A 27 11.93 1.59 2.08
CA ASP A 27 12.23 0.42 2.92
C ASP A 27 11.97 0.63 4.43
N THR A 28 11.96 1.88 4.88
CA THR A 28 11.68 2.25 6.27
C THR A 28 10.18 2.27 6.64
N ILE A 29 9.30 2.00 5.66
CA ILE A 29 7.85 1.99 5.90
C ILE A 29 7.49 0.85 6.85
N ASP A 30 6.76 1.18 7.92
CA ASP A 30 6.24 0.26 8.91
C ASP A 30 4.71 0.32 9.09
N GLY A 31 4.01 1.06 8.20
CA GLY A 31 2.56 1.23 8.26
C GLY A 31 2.02 2.23 7.25
N VAL A 32 0.82 2.73 7.52
CA VAL A 32 0.05 3.59 6.59
C VAL A 32 0.13 5.10 6.91
N LYS A 33 0.83 5.49 7.99
CA LYS A 33 0.74 6.87 8.50
C LYS A 33 1.61 7.88 7.76
N THR A 34 2.81 7.48 7.36
CA THR A 34 3.82 8.40 6.81
C THR A 34 4.31 7.90 5.47
N VAL A 35 4.52 8.82 4.53
CA VAL A 35 5.26 8.56 3.29
C VAL A 35 6.72 8.95 3.58
N PRO A 36 7.70 8.07 3.36
CA PRO A 36 9.11 8.37 3.58
C PRO A 36 9.64 9.46 2.65
N ASP A 37 10.65 10.16 3.14
CA ASP A 37 11.45 11.06 2.30
C ASP A 37 12.10 10.26 1.16
N GLY A 38 12.16 10.85 -0.04
CA GLY A 38 12.71 10.20 -1.23
C GLY A 38 11.70 9.51 -2.12
N LEU A 39 10.41 9.48 -1.72
CA LEU A 39 9.27 9.13 -2.56
C LEU A 39 8.53 10.41 -2.97
N THR A 40 8.31 10.59 -4.27
CA THR A 40 7.65 11.77 -4.84
C THR A 40 6.31 11.37 -5.42
N ALA A 41 5.24 12.11 -5.10
CA ALA A 41 3.90 11.86 -5.62
C ALA A 41 3.85 12.09 -7.14
N LEU A 42 3.24 11.16 -7.86
CA LEU A 42 3.07 11.25 -9.31
C LEU A 42 1.88 12.13 -9.74
N GLY A 43 1.03 12.56 -8.80
CA GLY A 43 -0.12 13.41 -9.05
C GLY A 43 -1.36 12.64 -9.45
N TYR A 44 -2.26 13.29 -10.21
CA TYR A 44 -3.54 12.71 -10.57
C TYR A 44 -3.42 11.51 -11.51
N LEU A 45 -4.20 10.48 -11.21
CA LEU A 45 -4.45 9.33 -12.07
C LEU A 45 -5.74 9.57 -12.88
N SER A 46 -5.91 8.81 -13.96
CA SER A 46 -7.20 8.71 -14.63
C SER A 46 -8.25 8.07 -13.72
N ASP A 47 -9.52 8.18 -14.09
CA ASP A 47 -10.65 7.58 -13.38
C ASP A 47 -10.60 6.05 -13.26
N ASP A 48 -9.83 5.39 -14.13
CA ASP A 48 -9.53 3.96 -14.03
C ASP A 48 -8.65 3.58 -12.81
N GLY A 49 -7.99 4.55 -12.16
CA GLY A 49 -7.09 4.35 -11.04
C GLY A 49 -5.85 3.54 -11.41
N PHE A 50 -5.50 2.53 -10.61
CA PHE A 50 -4.40 1.61 -10.89
C PHE A 50 -4.83 0.15 -10.80
N LYS A 51 -4.08 -0.72 -11.44
CA LYS A 51 -4.31 -2.18 -11.47
C LYS A 51 -3.06 -2.89 -10.99
N ILE A 52 -3.22 -3.86 -10.08
CA ILE A 52 -2.15 -4.77 -9.64
C ILE A 52 -2.54 -6.15 -10.11
N LYS A 53 -1.72 -6.76 -10.97
CA LYS A 53 -1.96 -8.06 -11.58
C LYS A 53 -0.88 -9.06 -11.18
N PRO A 54 -1.13 -9.92 -10.19
CA PRO A 54 -0.26 -11.06 -9.93
C PRO A 54 -0.40 -12.09 -11.05
N GLU A 55 0.72 -12.48 -11.65
CA GLU A 55 0.76 -13.51 -12.67
C GLU A 55 1.57 -14.71 -12.19
N ARG A 56 1.08 -15.91 -12.54
CA ARG A 56 1.78 -17.16 -12.28
C ARG A 56 1.62 -18.07 -13.48
N LYS A 57 2.74 -18.39 -14.11
CA LYS A 57 2.76 -19.42 -15.16
C LYS A 57 3.14 -20.76 -14.55
N THR A 58 2.49 -21.81 -15.04
CA THR A 58 2.72 -23.16 -14.57
C THR A 58 2.88 -24.09 -15.77
N ASP A 59 3.80 -25.05 -15.66
CA ASP A 59 3.99 -26.11 -16.62
C ASP A 59 3.64 -27.46 -15.99
N ASP A 60 2.98 -28.31 -16.76
CA ASP A 60 2.56 -29.63 -16.34
C ASP A 60 3.62 -30.68 -16.74
N LEU A 61 4.18 -31.33 -15.74
CA LEU A 61 5.03 -32.51 -15.96
C LEU A 61 4.12 -33.72 -16.19
N LYS A 62 4.25 -34.32 -17.38
CA LYS A 62 3.43 -35.47 -17.78
C LYS A 62 4.22 -36.78 -17.63
N ALA A 63 3.55 -37.82 -17.19
CA ALA A 63 4.11 -39.16 -17.18
C ALA A 63 4.25 -39.67 -18.63
N TRP A 64 5.22 -40.53 -18.86
CA TRP A 64 5.36 -41.20 -20.17
C TRP A 64 4.19 -42.17 -20.43
N GLN A 65 3.65 -42.76 -19.36
CA GLN A 65 2.47 -43.61 -19.43
C GLN A 65 1.25 -42.73 -19.53
N ASN A 66 0.50 -42.89 -20.63
CA ASN A 66 -0.78 -42.23 -20.94
C ASN A 66 -0.75 -40.67 -20.97
N ALA A 67 0.44 -40.03 -20.90
CA ALA A 67 0.58 -38.57 -20.81
C ALA A 67 -0.21 -37.94 -19.65
N ASP A 68 -0.42 -38.68 -18.56
CA ASP A 68 -1.08 -38.18 -17.36
C ASP A 68 -0.25 -37.04 -16.70
N VAL A 69 -0.93 -35.99 -16.26
CA VAL A 69 -0.29 -34.91 -15.51
C VAL A 69 0.05 -35.40 -14.10
N VAL A 70 1.33 -35.59 -13.82
CA VAL A 70 1.81 -36.08 -12.52
C VAL A 70 2.18 -34.95 -11.56
N ARG A 71 2.51 -33.76 -12.09
CA ARG A 71 2.86 -32.60 -11.28
C ARG A 71 2.76 -31.31 -12.09
N THR A 72 2.21 -30.26 -11.47
CA THR A 72 2.26 -28.89 -11.99
C THR A 72 3.35 -28.11 -11.27
N VAL A 73 4.26 -27.48 -12.00
CA VAL A 73 5.36 -26.69 -11.48
C VAL A 73 5.18 -25.22 -11.89
N ALA A 74 5.35 -24.32 -10.96
CA ALA A 74 5.38 -22.88 -11.27
C ALA A 74 6.70 -22.55 -11.98
N THR A 75 6.64 -21.98 -13.17
CA THR A 75 7.79 -21.59 -13.99
C THR A 75 8.11 -20.12 -13.91
N GLU A 76 7.07 -19.28 -13.76
CA GLU A 76 7.21 -17.83 -13.57
C GLU A 76 6.21 -17.34 -12.54
N SER A 77 6.60 -16.35 -11.76
CA SER A 77 5.68 -15.50 -11.00
C SER A 77 6.14 -14.06 -11.09
N SER A 78 5.22 -13.15 -11.40
CA SER A 78 5.50 -11.72 -11.50
C SER A 78 4.29 -10.92 -11.00
N ILE A 79 4.52 -9.65 -10.69
CA ILE A 79 3.47 -8.69 -10.40
C ILE A 79 3.62 -7.55 -11.38
N GLU A 80 2.57 -7.31 -12.16
CA GLU A 80 2.48 -6.18 -13.05
C GLU A 80 1.56 -5.11 -12.43
N ILE A 81 1.96 -3.85 -12.57
CA ILE A 81 1.24 -2.70 -12.01
C ILE A 81 1.05 -1.72 -13.15
N SER A 82 -0.20 -1.39 -13.48
CA SER A 82 -0.51 -0.45 -14.55
C SER A 82 -1.40 0.68 -14.06
N PHE A 83 -1.14 1.89 -14.53
CA PHE A 83 -1.93 3.09 -14.26
C PHE A 83 -1.66 4.16 -15.32
N GLN A 84 -2.60 5.12 -15.44
CA GLN A 84 -2.46 6.26 -16.33
C GLN A 84 -2.37 7.55 -15.53
N LEU A 85 -1.27 8.28 -15.72
CA LEU A 85 -1.02 9.59 -15.13
C LEU A 85 -1.57 10.69 -16.06
N ILE A 86 -2.24 11.68 -15.48
CA ILE A 86 -2.87 12.75 -16.25
C ILE A 86 -2.27 14.14 -15.97
N GLU A 87 -1.25 14.21 -15.15
CA GLU A 87 -0.44 15.41 -14.95
C GLU A 87 0.82 15.40 -15.80
N SER A 88 1.11 16.51 -16.46
CA SER A 88 2.34 16.70 -17.24
C SER A 88 3.40 17.40 -16.40
N LYS A 89 3.95 16.70 -15.40
CA LYS A 89 5.02 17.20 -14.53
C LYS A 89 6.32 16.43 -14.73
N LYS A 90 7.40 16.98 -14.21
CA LYS A 90 8.76 16.46 -14.41
C LYS A 90 8.86 14.95 -14.12
N GLU A 91 8.39 14.51 -12.95
CA GLU A 91 8.50 13.13 -12.49
C GLU A 91 7.72 12.16 -13.40
N VAL A 92 6.57 12.59 -13.89
CA VAL A 92 5.75 11.83 -14.85
C VAL A 92 6.44 11.70 -16.20
N ILE A 93 7.00 12.80 -16.71
CA ILE A 93 7.74 12.82 -17.98
C ILE A 93 9.00 11.94 -17.87
N GLU A 94 9.75 12.05 -16.77
CA GLU A 94 10.94 11.24 -16.53
C GLU A 94 10.60 9.75 -16.42
N LEU A 95 9.49 9.38 -15.76
CA LEU A 95 9.03 8.00 -15.68
C LEU A 95 8.59 7.48 -17.05
N PHE A 96 7.76 8.25 -17.77
CA PHE A 96 7.19 7.79 -19.02
C PHE A 96 8.24 7.68 -20.14
N TRP A 97 9.07 8.71 -20.32
CA TRP A 97 10.09 8.73 -21.38
C TRP A 97 11.40 8.07 -20.97
N GLN A 98 11.57 7.72 -19.69
CA GLN A 98 12.80 7.14 -19.15
C GLN A 98 14.02 8.04 -19.46
N SER A 99 13.83 9.34 -19.40
CA SER A 99 14.86 10.34 -19.67
C SER A 99 14.77 11.48 -18.65
N LYS A 100 15.89 12.15 -18.43
CA LYS A 100 15.93 13.30 -17.50
C LYS A 100 15.35 14.54 -18.16
N VAL A 101 14.54 15.28 -17.41
CA VAL A 101 14.07 16.61 -17.81
C VAL A 101 15.14 17.63 -17.47
N THR A 102 15.57 18.39 -18.49
CA THR A 102 16.45 19.55 -18.33
C THR A 102 15.59 20.80 -18.26
N ALA A 103 15.58 21.47 -17.10
CA ALA A 103 14.83 22.70 -16.92
C ALA A 103 15.55 23.87 -17.60
N GLY A 104 14.80 24.71 -18.31
CA GLY A 104 15.26 25.97 -18.87
C GLY A 104 14.50 27.15 -18.27
N SER A 105 14.78 28.39 -18.71
CA SER A 105 14.13 29.61 -18.21
C SER A 105 12.64 29.69 -18.57
N ASP A 106 12.29 29.29 -19.78
CA ASP A 106 10.92 29.42 -20.33
C ASP A 106 10.26 28.05 -20.57
N SER A 107 11.04 26.99 -20.74
CA SER A 107 10.57 25.63 -21.01
C SER A 107 11.61 24.61 -20.57
N GLY A 108 11.18 23.38 -20.32
CA GLY A 108 12.07 22.24 -20.13
C GLY A 108 12.15 21.40 -21.39
N SER A 109 13.22 20.61 -21.52
CA SER A 109 13.42 19.64 -22.59
C SER A 109 13.66 18.25 -22.03
N PHE A 110 13.28 17.24 -22.79
CA PHE A 110 13.56 15.83 -22.50
C PHE A 110 13.80 15.07 -23.80
N ASP A 111 14.58 14.01 -23.72
CA ASP A 111 14.88 13.18 -24.89
C ASP A 111 13.84 12.08 -25.04
N ILE A 112 13.48 11.78 -26.29
CA ILE A 112 12.56 10.70 -26.64
C ILE A 112 13.37 9.60 -27.32
N SER A 113 13.59 8.51 -26.60
CA SER A 113 14.31 7.34 -27.11
C SER A 113 13.55 6.06 -26.76
N PRO A 114 13.15 5.24 -27.75
CA PRO A 114 12.38 4.01 -27.49
C PRO A 114 13.08 3.02 -26.57
N GLY A 115 14.40 2.98 -26.62
CA GLY A 115 15.23 2.05 -25.81
C GLY A 115 15.78 2.66 -24.52
N ALA A 116 15.36 3.88 -24.14
CA ALA A 116 15.83 4.48 -22.91
C ALA A 116 15.30 3.72 -21.68
N THR A 117 16.13 3.58 -20.65
CA THR A 117 15.74 3.07 -19.33
C THR A 117 16.42 3.88 -18.24
N THR A 118 15.70 4.14 -17.17
CA THR A 118 16.23 4.74 -15.94
C THR A 118 16.49 3.70 -14.85
N GLY A 119 16.29 2.42 -15.20
CA GLY A 119 16.49 1.27 -14.30
C GLY A 119 15.34 1.06 -13.33
N VAL A 120 15.66 0.51 -12.16
CA VAL A 120 14.66 0.16 -11.15
C VAL A 120 14.33 1.34 -10.23
N HIS A 121 13.07 1.39 -9.82
CA HIS A 121 12.49 2.41 -8.95
C HIS A 121 11.78 1.74 -7.77
N ALA A 122 11.54 2.49 -6.69
CA ALA A 122 10.59 2.11 -5.67
C ALA A 122 9.22 2.72 -6.00
N LEU A 123 8.15 1.95 -5.76
CA LEU A 123 6.78 2.38 -5.98
C LEU A 123 5.98 2.22 -4.69
N LEU A 124 5.23 3.26 -4.31
CA LEU A 124 4.28 3.23 -3.21
C LEU A 124 2.91 3.64 -3.74
N MET A 125 1.88 2.91 -3.35
CA MET A 125 0.51 3.20 -3.73
C MET A 125 -0.41 3.12 -2.51
N ASP A 126 -1.24 4.14 -2.34
CA ASP A 126 -2.24 4.24 -1.29
C ASP A 126 -3.65 4.19 -1.89
N ILE A 127 -4.54 3.46 -1.26
CA ILE A 127 -5.98 3.50 -1.48
C ILE A 127 -6.61 4.00 -0.20
N VAL A 128 -7.45 5.02 -0.30
CA VAL A 128 -8.13 5.62 0.85
C VAL A 128 -9.64 5.44 0.72
N ASP A 129 -10.25 4.93 1.80
CA ASP A 129 -11.68 4.74 1.97
C ASP A 129 -12.09 5.30 3.34
N GLY A 130 -12.39 6.60 3.41
CA GLY A 130 -12.63 7.33 4.65
C GLY A 130 -11.40 7.34 5.57
N ASP A 131 -11.51 6.69 6.72
CA ASP A 131 -10.41 6.52 7.70
C ASP A 131 -9.55 5.26 7.47
N GLN A 132 -9.91 4.47 6.47
CA GLN A 132 -9.22 3.23 6.13
C GLN A 132 -8.24 3.46 4.99
N VAL A 133 -7.03 2.99 5.18
CA VAL A 133 -5.97 3.08 4.18
C VAL A 133 -5.44 1.68 3.87
N ILE A 134 -5.25 1.40 2.59
CA ILE A 134 -4.53 0.23 2.09
C ILE A 134 -3.30 0.78 1.37
N ARG A 135 -2.13 0.38 1.81
CA ARG A 135 -0.84 0.78 1.24
C ARG A 135 -0.14 -0.42 0.64
N TYR A 136 0.38 -0.26 -0.57
CA TYR A 136 1.26 -1.22 -1.23
C TYR A 136 2.60 -0.57 -1.50
N TYR A 137 3.68 -1.24 -1.15
CA TYR A 137 5.03 -0.82 -1.42
C TYR A 137 5.78 -1.90 -2.17
N PHE A 138 6.43 -1.50 -3.27
CA PHE A 138 7.27 -2.34 -4.10
C PHE A 138 8.68 -1.73 -4.11
N PRO A 139 9.68 -2.42 -3.52
CA PRO A 139 11.03 -1.88 -3.38
C PRO A 139 11.75 -1.71 -4.70
N GLU A 140 11.46 -2.61 -5.67
CA GLU A 140 12.06 -2.62 -6.99
C GLU A 140 10.99 -2.86 -8.06
N VAL A 141 10.74 -1.83 -8.87
CA VAL A 141 9.90 -1.91 -10.07
C VAL A 141 10.63 -1.35 -11.27
N GLU A 142 10.37 -1.87 -12.45
CA GLU A 142 10.91 -1.38 -13.70
C GLU A 142 9.79 -1.17 -14.71
N LEU A 143 9.89 -0.11 -15.52
CA LEU A 143 8.96 0.15 -16.60
C LEU A 143 9.16 -0.88 -17.71
N ILE A 144 8.11 -1.66 -18.01
CA ILE A 144 8.14 -2.68 -19.04
C ILE A 144 7.33 -2.31 -20.29
N ASP A 145 6.32 -1.45 -20.13
CA ASP A 145 5.47 -1.04 -21.25
C ASP A 145 4.90 0.36 -21.03
N ARG A 146 4.52 1.01 -22.12
CA ARG A 146 3.93 2.35 -22.21
C ARG A 146 2.77 2.32 -23.18
N ASP A 147 1.65 2.88 -22.76
CA ASP A 147 0.51 3.05 -23.65
C ASP A 147 0.76 4.15 -24.67
N GLU A 148 -0.02 4.13 -25.73
CA GLU A 148 -0.01 5.21 -26.73
C GLU A 148 -0.48 6.54 -26.12
N ILE A 149 0.18 7.62 -26.48
CA ILE A 149 -0.28 8.98 -26.14
C ILE A 149 -1.28 9.44 -27.20
N LYS A 150 -2.49 9.78 -26.75
CA LYS A 150 -3.56 10.30 -27.62
C LYS A 150 -3.76 11.79 -27.39
N GLY A 151 -3.64 12.57 -28.45
CA GLY A 151 -4.04 13.97 -28.48
C GLY A 151 -5.37 14.12 -29.20
N LYS A 152 -6.49 14.23 -28.47
CA LYS A 152 -7.81 14.39 -29.02
C LYS A 152 -8.57 15.48 -28.27
N ASN A 153 -9.31 16.31 -29.00
CA ASN A 153 -10.09 17.38 -28.41
C ASN A 153 -11.17 16.83 -27.47
N GLY A 154 -11.18 17.35 -26.24
CA GLY A 154 -12.13 16.91 -25.19
C GLY A 154 -11.73 15.65 -24.41
N GLU A 155 -10.58 15.05 -24.72
CA GLU A 155 -10.01 13.92 -23.96
C GLU A 155 -8.81 14.38 -23.12
N VAL A 156 -8.63 13.76 -21.96
CA VAL A 156 -7.49 14.04 -21.09
C VAL A 156 -6.22 13.47 -21.70
N TYR A 157 -5.17 14.29 -21.75
CA TYR A 157 -3.85 13.86 -22.18
C TYR A 157 -3.20 13.05 -21.05
N GLY A 158 -2.90 11.78 -21.29
CA GLY A 158 -2.45 10.86 -20.26
C GLY A 158 -1.22 10.05 -20.67
N TYR A 159 -0.50 9.60 -19.64
CA TYR A 159 0.71 8.78 -19.74
C TYR A 159 0.44 7.43 -19.08
N GLY A 160 0.04 6.45 -19.86
CA GLY A 160 -0.18 5.08 -19.39
C GLY A 160 1.13 4.32 -19.26
N VAL A 161 1.36 3.70 -18.12
CA VAL A 161 2.57 2.94 -17.83
C VAL A 161 2.25 1.58 -17.23
N THR A 162 3.06 0.59 -17.57
CA THR A 162 3.05 -0.72 -16.92
C THR A 162 4.42 -1.02 -16.35
N LEU A 163 4.44 -1.27 -15.05
CA LEU A 163 5.64 -1.57 -14.26
C LEU A 163 5.62 -3.04 -13.85
N LYS A 164 6.78 -3.67 -13.82
CA LYS A 164 6.97 -5.03 -13.29
C LYS A 164 7.73 -4.96 -11.98
N ALA A 165 7.20 -5.62 -10.94
CA ALA A 165 7.86 -5.69 -9.65
C ALA A 165 8.77 -6.91 -9.57
N TYR A 166 9.97 -6.71 -9.05
CA TYR A 166 10.98 -7.73 -8.83
C TYR A 166 11.09 -8.10 -7.34
N PRO A 167 11.42 -9.36 -7.02
CA PRO A 167 11.68 -9.76 -5.65
C PRO A 167 12.94 -9.08 -5.12
N ALA A 168 12.82 -8.38 -3.98
CA ALA A 168 13.91 -7.71 -3.31
C ALA A 168 13.79 -7.85 -1.79
N GLN A 169 14.91 -7.70 -1.07
CA GLN A 169 14.93 -7.71 0.38
C GLN A 169 14.64 -6.32 0.92
N ILE A 170 13.53 -6.14 1.62
CA ILE A 170 13.18 -4.89 2.29
C ILE A 170 14.08 -4.71 3.53
N ASN A 171 14.78 -3.58 3.63
CA ASN A 171 15.77 -3.30 4.69
C ASN A 171 16.92 -4.33 4.73
N LYS A 172 17.22 -5.01 3.63
CA LYS A 172 18.25 -6.08 3.56
C LYS A 172 18.02 -7.17 4.62
N LYS A 173 16.75 -7.43 4.98
CA LYS A 173 16.34 -8.41 6.00
C LYS A 173 15.22 -9.30 5.48
N GLY A 174 15.24 -10.56 5.90
CA GLY A 174 14.23 -11.56 5.56
C GLY A 174 14.32 -12.08 4.14
N ASP A 175 13.27 -12.76 3.72
CA ASP A 175 13.15 -13.29 2.36
C ASP A 175 12.88 -12.17 1.35
N ALA A 176 13.32 -12.36 0.11
CA ALA A 176 13.01 -11.46 -0.98
C ALA A 176 11.51 -11.54 -1.29
N VAL A 177 10.84 -10.37 -1.36
CA VAL A 177 9.42 -10.23 -1.69
C VAL A 177 9.27 -9.19 -2.79
N SER A 178 8.32 -9.39 -3.70
CA SER A 178 8.06 -8.39 -4.76
C SER A 178 7.42 -7.11 -4.21
N GLY A 179 6.73 -7.19 -3.07
CA GLY A 179 6.12 -6.04 -2.42
C GLY A 179 5.61 -6.38 -1.03
N ARG A 180 5.22 -5.34 -0.29
CA ARG A 180 4.62 -5.45 1.03
C ARG A 180 3.38 -4.57 1.12
N GLY A 181 2.35 -5.07 1.78
CA GLY A 181 1.11 -4.34 1.99
C GLY A 181 0.83 -4.10 3.46
N TRP A 182 0.23 -2.96 3.76
CA TRP A 182 -0.34 -2.62 5.06
C TRP A 182 -1.78 -2.19 4.87
N MET A 183 -2.62 -2.49 5.84
CA MET A 183 -4.02 -2.13 5.83
C MET A 183 -4.45 -1.74 7.24
N THR A 184 -5.14 -0.61 7.37
CA THR A 184 -5.65 -0.14 8.67
C THR A 184 -6.54 -1.19 9.36
N ALA A 185 -7.34 -1.93 8.57
CA ALA A 185 -8.22 -2.97 9.07
C ALA A 185 -7.50 -4.22 9.65
N LEU A 186 -6.18 -4.37 9.41
CA LEU A 186 -5.35 -5.45 9.97
C LEU A 186 -4.67 -5.03 11.29
N LYS A 187 -5.02 -3.88 11.84
CA LYS A 187 -4.54 -3.46 13.16
C LYS A 187 -4.99 -4.49 14.21
N ALA A 188 -4.07 -4.92 15.06
CA ALA A 188 -4.41 -5.81 16.17
C ALA A 188 -5.48 -5.16 17.06
N ASP A 189 -6.49 -5.94 17.45
CA ASP A 189 -7.46 -5.51 18.43
C ASP A 189 -6.71 -5.14 19.72
N THR A 190 -6.81 -3.90 20.14
CA THR A 190 -6.31 -3.50 21.46
C THR A 190 -7.21 -4.20 22.47
N PRO A 191 -6.68 -5.04 23.39
CA PRO A 191 -7.50 -5.62 24.43
C PRO A 191 -8.28 -4.50 25.12
N PRO A 192 -9.56 -4.69 25.47
CA PRO A 192 -10.32 -3.68 26.17
C PRO A 192 -9.54 -3.29 27.42
N THR A 193 -9.29 -2.01 27.58
CA THR A 193 -8.66 -1.46 28.79
C THR A 193 -9.44 -2.02 29.99
N PRO A 194 -8.80 -2.72 30.93
CA PRO A 194 -9.52 -3.21 32.10
C PRO A 194 -10.23 -2.02 32.76
N PRO A 195 -11.47 -2.21 33.24
CA PRO A 195 -12.19 -1.13 33.89
C PRO A 195 -11.33 -0.57 35.02
N PRO A 196 -11.36 0.76 35.22
CA PRO A 196 -10.57 1.38 36.27
C PRO A 196 -10.89 0.68 37.60
N ALA A 197 -9.84 0.34 38.36
CA ALA A 197 -10.00 -0.26 39.66
C ALA A 197 -11.02 0.54 40.49
N PRO A 198 -11.95 -0.10 41.21
CA PRO A 198 -12.90 0.61 42.04
C PRO A 198 -12.15 1.54 42.97
N LYS A 199 -12.56 2.80 42.95
CA LYS A 199 -12.01 3.84 43.82
C LYS A 199 -12.13 3.35 45.27
N PRO A 200 -11.05 3.40 46.10
CA PRO A 200 -11.15 2.98 47.47
C PRO A 200 -12.31 3.70 48.12
N GLU A 201 -13.21 2.94 48.74
CA GLU A 201 -14.31 3.49 49.50
C GLU A 201 -13.73 4.41 50.61
N PRO A 202 -14.34 5.58 50.85
CA PRO A 202 -13.95 6.42 51.95
C PRO A 202 -14.06 5.61 53.26
N PRO A 203 -13.14 5.80 54.21
CA PRO A 203 -13.18 5.05 55.47
C PRO A 203 -14.51 5.26 56.15
N THR A 204 -15.15 4.17 56.50
CA THR A 204 -16.39 4.19 57.26
C THR A 204 -16.19 4.97 58.55
N PRO A 205 -17.04 5.96 58.87
CA PRO A 205 -16.93 6.71 60.12
C PRO A 205 -16.96 5.77 61.30
N PRO A 206 -16.19 6.01 62.35
CA PRO A 206 -16.14 5.16 63.51
C PRO A 206 -17.55 5.09 64.15
N LYS A 207 -17.94 3.85 64.48
CA LYS A 207 -19.20 3.58 65.19
C LYS A 207 -19.18 4.37 66.49
N PRO A 208 -20.25 5.13 66.81
CA PRO A 208 -20.31 5.87 68.06
C PRO A 208 -20.14 4.90 69.25
N GLU A 209 -19.25 5.25 70.16
CA GLU A 209 -19.04 4.51 71.42
C GLU A 209 -20.37 4.54 72.21
N PRO A 210 -20.75 3.45 72.87
CA PRO A 210 -21.92 3.42 73.73
C PRO A 210 -21.75 4.38 74.92
N ASP A 211 -22.75 5.21 75.14
CA ASP A 211 -22.79 6.19 76.23
C ASP A 211 -22.59 5.45 77.59
N PRO A 212 -21.61 5.82 78.41
CA PRO A 212 -21.35 5.14 79.66
C PRO A 212 -22.35 5.40 80.78
N ASN A 213 -23.45 6.17 80.50
CA ASN A 213 -24.37 6.49 81.58
C ASN A 213 -25.85 6.45 81.09
N PRO A 214 -26.53 5.26 81.08
CA PRO A 214 -27.94 5.24 80.83
C PRO A 214 -28.73 5.85 82.01
N PRO A 215 -29.73 6.70 81.74
CA PRO A 215 -30.51 7.28 82.79
C PRO A 215 -31.28 6.21 83.61
N SER A 216 -31.08 6.16 84.93
CA SER A 216 -31.80 5.32 85.84
C SER A 216 -33.25 5.78 85.90
N ASN A 217 -34.21 4.95 85.46
CA ASN A 217 -35.63 5.14 85.73
C ASN A 217 -35.91 4.79 87.16
N ASN A 218 -36.38 5.77 87.88
CA ASN A 218 -37.17 5.63 89.07
C ASN A 218 -38.62 5.91 88.72
#